data_dcdec81070678c8765ae41b2ede354aa
#
_entry.id   dcdec81070678c8765ae41b2ede354aa
#
_cell.length_a   1.000
_cell.length_b   1.000
_cell.length_c   1.000
_cell.angle_alpha   90.00
_cell.angle_beta   90.00
_cell.angle_gamma   90.00
#
_symmetry.space_group_name_H-M   'P 1'
#
loop_
_entity.id
_entity.type
_entity.pdbx_description
1 polymer ?
#
loop_
_entity_poly.entity_id
_entity_poly.type
_entity_poly.pdbx_seq_one_letter_code
_entity_poly.pdbx_strand_id
1 'polypeptide(L)'
;TLRIELTEPYPQLLYILTMHYSYAVPREAVEWYGRQFVNHPVGTGPYRLVKWRRNSRIEFERNPKWAETGRVELYPTEARGNEVDPKLLEDGGKQLPFIDRIVQYVIDDSTTSWMMFLSGQLGVSAISRDNWDAVITPDKALTDELGEKEIKLVSSPTLNLFYIGFNWDDPVLGEGATEAQRLQNRKLRQALSCAFDFEQLNAFMNQRLHPIGGPIPQPLTGSLSAAS
;
A
#
# COMPACT_ATOMS: atom_id res chain seq x y z
N THR A 1 26.71 1.05 18.65
CA THR A 1 26.83 1.64 17.30
C THR A 1 26.77 0.51 16.28
N LEU A 2 25.90 0.61 15.29
CA LEU A 2 25.88 -0.30 14.14
C LEU A 2 26.74 0.31 13.02
N ARG A 3 27.67 -0.47 12.48
CA ARG A 3 28.46 -0.10 11.31
C ARG A 3 28.20 -1.13 10.21
N ILE A 4 27.85 -0.65 9.02
CA ILE A 4 27.67 -1.48 7.83
C ILE A 4 28.74 -1.07 6.83
N GLU A 5 29.58 -2.04 6.43
CA GLU A 5 30.60 -1.86 5.39
C GLU A 5 30.10 -2.53 4.11
N LEU A 6 30.14 -1.79 3.03
CA LEU A 6 29.74 -2.27 1.71
C LEU A 6 30.99 -2.59 0.89
N THR A 7 30.94 -3.66 0.13
CA THR A 7 32.00 -4.06 -0.82
C THR A 7 32.03 -3.17 -2.07
N GLU A 8 30.90 -2.55 -2.38
CA GLU A 8 30.74 -1.60 -3.48
C GLU A 8 29.66 -0.56 -3.14
N PRO A 9 29.66 0.61 -3.81
CA PRO A 9 28.63 1.61 -3.58
C PRO A 9 27.23 1.07 -3.89
N TYR A 10 26.30 1.15 -2.92
CA TYR A 10 24.91 0.72 -3.07
C TYR A 10 23.94 1.80 -2.57
N PRO A 11 23.55 2.75 -3.43
CA PRO A 11 22.73 3.91 -3.06
C PRO A 11 21.35 3.52 -2.48
N GLN A 12 20.82 2.35 -2.86
CA GLN A 12 19.52 1.85 -2.42
C GLN A 12 19.52 1.35 -0.97
N LEU A 13 20.68 1.16 -0.33
CA LEU A 13 20.78 0.63 1.03
C LEU A 13 19.92 1.41 2.03
N LEU A 14 19.94 2.74 1.97
CA LEU A 14 19.15 3.55 2.89
C LEU A 14 17.65 3.31 2.77
N TYR A 15 17.13 3.10 1.56
CA TYR A 15 15.73 2.75 1.33
C TYR A 15 15.39 1.35 1.86
N ILE A 16 16.29 0.38 1.68
CA ILE A 16 16.12 -0.97 2.23
C ILE A 16 16.05 -0.94 3.76
N LEU A 17 16.89 -0.13 4.40
CA LEU A 17 16.90 0.00 5.86
C LEU A 17 15.64 0.68 6.41
N THR A 18 14.83 1.35 5.59
CA THR A 18 13.53 1.89 6.02
C THR A 18 12.41 0.86 5.97
N MET A 19 12.62 -0.29 5.34
CA MET A 19 11.60 -1.31 5.20
C MET A 19 11.45 -2.13 6.49
N HIS A 20 10.22 -2.60 6.76
CA HIS A 20 9.86 -3.26 8.02
C HIS A 20 10.69 -4.52 8.33
N TYR A 21 11.20 -5.24 7.33
CA TYR A 21 12.07 -6.40 7.54
C TYR A 21 13.51 -6.04 7.95
N SER A 22 13.87 -4.77 7.94
CA SER A 22 15.15 -4.26 8.44
C SER A 22 15.04 -3.69 9.85
N TYR A 23 13.87 -3.75 10.48
CA TYR A 23 13.69 -3.23 11.83
C TYR A 23 14.51 -3.99 12.85
N ALA A 24 15.18 -3.26 13.73
CA ALA A 24 15.92 -3.85 14.82
C ALA A 24 14.96 -4.47 15.85
N VAL A 25 15.27 -5.67 16.28
CA VAL A 25 14.55 -6.38 17.33
C VAL A 25 15.47 -6.63 18.52
N PRO A 26 14.98 -6.60 19.78
CA PRO A 26 15.80 -6.86 20.95
C PRO A 26 16.19 -8.34 21.00
N ARG A 27 17.49 -8.58 21.05
CA ARG A 27 18.07 -9.94 21.10
C ARG A 27 17.51 -10.75 22.25
N GLU A 28 17.39 -10.14 23.41
CA GLU A 28 16.92 -10.76 24.64
C GLU A 28 15.48 -11.29 24.48
N ALA A 29 14.61 -10.54 23.79
CA ALA A 29 13.24 -10.98 23.52
C ALA A 29 13.21 -12.13 22.51
N VAL A 30 14.06 -12.10 21.47
CA VAL A 30 14.17 -13.18 20.49
C VAL A 30 14.67 -14.46 21.17
N GLU A 31 15.69 -14.37 22.03
CA GLU A 31 16.22 -15.53 22.77
C GLU A 31 15.21 -16.08 23.78
N TRP A 32 14.46 -15.19 24.48
CA TRP A 32 13.45 -15.59 25.46
C TRP A 32 12.26 -16.30 24.83
N TYR A 33 11.69 -15.72 23.78
CA TYR A 33 10.48 -16.25 23.14
C TYR A 33 10.75 -17.29 22.06
N GLY A 34 11.95 -17.33 21.49
CA GLY A 34 12.32 -18.23 20.38
C GLY A 34 11.32 -18.10 19.23
N ARG A 35 10.76 -19.23 18.81
CA ARG A 35 9.74 -19.26 17.73
C ARG A 35 8.44 -18.53 18.07
N GLN A 36 8.17 -18.29 19.34
CA GLN A 36 6.99 -17.55 19.81
C GLN A 36 7.17 -16.03 19.72
N PHE A 37 8.36 -15.53 19.38
CA PHE A 37 8.62 -14.09 19.27
C PHE A 37 7.63 -13.39 18.32
N VAL A 38 7.18 -14.07 17.25
CA VAL A 38 6.16 -13.57 16.33
C VAL A 38 4.84 -13.18 17.01
N ASN A 39 4.53 -13.79 18.15
CA ASN A 39 3.33 -13.50 18.94
C ASN A 39 3.59 -12.45 20.05
N HIS A 40 4.85 -12.12 20.29
CA HIS A 40 5.31 -11.21 21.35
C HIS A 40 6.25 -10.14 20.76
N PRO A 41 5.82 -9.36 19.76
CA PRO A 41 6.68 -8.34 19.17
C PRO A 41 7.02 -7.28 20.21
N VAL A 42 8.30 -6.98 20.32
CA VAL A 42 8.84 -5.91 21.16
C VAL A 42 9.48 -4.88 20.25
N GLY A 43 9.08 -3.63 20.37
CA GLY A 43 9.56 -2.55 19.53
C GLY A 43 9.59 -1.22 20.26
N THR A 44 10.15 -0.20 19.61
CA THR A 44 10.28 1.18 20.10
C THR A 44 9.24 2.12 19.51
N GLY A 45 8.18 1.58 18.90
CA GLY A 45 7.14 2.38 18.25
C GLY A 45 6.13 3.00 19.22
N PRO A 46 5.26 3.90 18.71
CA PRO A 46 4.25 4.61 19.50
C PRO A 46 3.13 3.71 20.04
N TYR A 47 3.01 2.50 19.50
CA TYR A 47 2.01 1.51 19.94
C TYR A 47 2.68 0.19 20.30
N ARG A 48 2.05 -0.54 21.23
CA ARG A 48 2.43 -1.90 21.61
C ARG A 48 1.27 -2.87 21.36
N LEU A 49 1.60 -4.11 21.00
CA LEU A 49 0.62 -5.19 20.86
C LEU A 49 0.10 -5.60 22.23
N VAL A 50 -1.22 -5.58 22.40
CA VAL A 50 -1.90 -6.04 23.63
C VAL A 50 -2.47 -7.42 23.45
N LYS A 51 -3.11 -7.68 22.31
CA LYS A 51 -3.79 -8.92 22.06
C LYS A 51 -3.83 -9.24 20.57
N TRP A 52 -3.58 -10.49 20.26
CA TRP A 52 -3.75 -11.01 18.91
C TRP A 52 -4.58 -12.29 18.94
N ARG A 53 -5.79 -12.22 18.44
CA ARG A 53 -6.62 -13.37 18.15
C ARG A 53 -6.52 -13.67 16.66
N ARG A 54 -5.87 -14.78 16.31
CA ARG A 54 -5.70 -15.21 14.92
C ARG A 54 -7.06 -15.28 14.23
N ASN A 55 -7.13 -14.86 12.97
CA ASN A 55 -8.32 -14.81 12.12
C ASN A 55 -9.51 -14.03 12.73
N SER A 56 -9.25 -13.11 13.67
CA SER A 56 -10.30 -12.32 14.32
C SER A 56 -9.89 -10.87 14.48
N ARG A 57 -8.96 -10.56 15.39
CA ARG A 57 -8.56 -9.18 15.63
C ARG A 57 -7.19 -9.05 16.27
N ILE A 58 -6.58 -7.89 16.01
CA ILE A 58 -5.34 -7.45 16.64
C ILE A 58 -5.63 -6.15 17.39
N GLU A 59 -5.16 -6.05 18.61
CA GLU A 59 -5.38 -4.90 19.47
C GLU A 59 -4.04 -4.29 19.87
N PHE A 60 -3.92 -2.99 19.65
CA PHE A 60 -2.77 -2.20 20.04
C PHE A 60 -3.21 -1.10 20.98
N GLU A 61 -2.33 -0.70 21.89
CA GLU A 61 -2.50 0.46 22.74
C GLU A 61 -1.27 1.38 22.68
N ARG A 62 -1.45 2.63 23.07
CA ARG A 62 -0.37 3.59 23.17
C ARG A 62 0.76 3.05 24.04
N ASN A 63 1.99 3.14 23.56
CA ASN A 63 3.17 2.74 24.32
C ASN A 63 3.54 3.88 25.28
N PRO A 64 3.34 3.72 26.60
CA PRO A 64 3.62 4.80 27.55
C PRO A 64 5.11 5.16 27.61
N LYS A 65 5.99 4.23 27.23
CA LYS A 65 7.43 4.43 27.22
C LYS A 65 7.94 5.11 25.95
N TRP A 66 7.09 5.31 24.96
CA TRP A 66 7.53 5.89 23.67
C TRP A 66 8.06 7.33 23.83
N ALA A 67 7.39 8.15 24.65
CA ALA A 67 7.84 9.51 24.97
C ALA A 67 9.17 9.52 25.73
N GLU A 68 9.48 8.48 26.50
CA GLU A 68 10.73 8.33 27.26
C GLU A 68 11.93 8.02 26.35
N THR A 69 11.71 7.60 25.11
CA THR A 69 12.79 7.30 24.15
C THR A 69 13.48 8.54 23.60
N GLY A 70 13.02 9.74 23.98
CA GLY A 70 13.52 11.02 23.46
C GLY A 70 13.09 11.33 22.02
N ARG A 71 12.26 10.48 21.42
CA ARG A 71 11.63 10.71 20.12
C ARG A 71 10.30 11.41 20.34
N VAL A 72 10.28 12.70 20.13
CA VAL A 72 9.03 13.47 20.05
C VAL A 72 8.69 13.62 18.57
N GLU A 73 7.67 12.93 18.15
CA GLU A 73 7.13 13.08 16.80
C GLU A 73 5.93 14.01 16.86
N LEU A 74 6.01 15.09 16.11
CA LEU A 74 4.94 16.09 16.05
C LEU A 74 4.14 15.91 14.77
N TYR A 75 2.85 16.22 14.88
CA TYR A 75 2.00 16.28 13.70
C TYR A 75 2.47 17.38 12.76
N PRO A 76 2.51 17.15 11.43
CA PRO A 76 3.02 18.13 10.47
C PRO A 76 2.31 19.48 10.57
N THR A 77 3.05 20.57 10.50
CA THR A 77 2.53 21.94 10.42
C THR A 77 2.37 22.41 8.97
N GLU A 78 2.98 21.68 8.03
CA GLU A 78 2.96 21.99 6.62
C GLU A 78 2.60 20.74 5.80
N ALA A 79 1.79 20.93 4.78
CA ALA A 79 1.46 19.89 3.83
C ALA A 79 2.51 19.83 2.70
N ARG A 80 2.83 18.61 2.28
CA ARG A 80 3.62 18.38 1.06
C ARG A 80 2.66 17.89 -0.03
N GLY A 81 2.41 18.72 -1.03
CA GLY A 81 1.52 18.42 -2.15
C GLY A 81 0.65 19.62 -2.53
N ASN A 82 0.02 19.55 -3.69
CA ASN A 82 -0.67 20.71 -4.28
C ASN A 82 -2.11 20.91 -3.81
N GLU A 83 -2.71 19.92 -3.12
CA GLU A 83 -4.11 20.00 -2.69
C GLU A 83 -4.27 19.28 -1.33
N VAL A 84 -3.97 19.97 -0.25
CA VAL A 84 -4.21 19.46 1.09
C VAL A 84 -5.30 20.29 1.76
N ASP A 85 -6.33 19.62 2.26
CA ASP A 85 -7.36 20.25 3.10
C ASP A 85 -6.68 20.92 4.30
N PRO A 86 -6.80 22.27 4.47
CA PRO A 86 -6.19 22.98 5.59
C PRO A 86 -6.62 22.43 6.96
N LYS A 87 -7.81 21.84 7.05
CA LYS A 87 -8.32 21.21 8.28
C LYS A 87 -7.46 20.05 8.75
N LEU A 88 -6.74 19.39 7.86
CA LEU A 88 -5.81 18.32 8.23
C LEU A 88 -4.60 18.85 9.02
N LEU A 89 -4.33 20.16 8.99
CA LEU A 89 -3.21 20.77 9.70
C LEU A 89 -3.61 21.46 11.01
N GLU A 90 -4.88 21.40 11.42
CA GLU A 90 -5.36 22.00 12.68
C GLU A 90 -4.65 21.45 13.92
N ASP A 91 -4.17 20.22 13.84
CA ASP A 91 -3.39 19.57 14.89
C ASP A 91 -1.87 19.76 14.73
N GLY A 92 -1.44 20.61 13.81
CA GLY A 92 -0.04 20.89 13.55
C GLY A 92 0.76 21.23 14.81
N GLY A 93 1.92 20.60 14.98
CA GLY A 93 2.78 20.79 16.14
C GLY A 93 2.36 20.07 17.41
N LYS A 94 1.19 19.43 17.44
CA LYS A 94 0.80 18.60 18.59
C LYS A 94 1.57 17.28 18.59
N GLN A 95 1.83 16.76 19.77
CA GLN A 95 2.59 15.51 19.94
C GLN A 95 1.75 14.29 19.56
N LEU A 96 2.31 13.42 18.74
CA LEU A 96 1.78 12.11 18.41
C LEU A 96 2.10 11.08 19.50
N PRO A 97 1.36 9.96 19.59
CA PRO A 97 0.16 9.61 18.84
C PRO A 97 -1.11 10.19 19.47
N PHE A 98 -2.12 10.53 18.67
CA PHE A 98 -3.42 11.03 19.17
C PHE A 98 -4.34 9.91 19.67
N ILE A 99 -4.26 8.75 19.03
CA ILE A 99 -5.16 7.61 19.29
C ILE A 99 -4.60 6.77 20.42
N ASP A 100 -5.43 6.43 21.42
CA ASP A 100 -5.00 5.61 22.55
C ASP A 100 -4.99 4.11 22.26
N ARG A 101 -5.95 3.65 21.45
CA ARG A 101 -6.11 2.24 21.11
C ARG A 101 -6.50 2.05 19.67
N ILE A 102 -5.88 1.07 19.01
CA ILE A 102 -6.19 0.64 17.65
C ILE A 102 -6.67 -0.81 17.71
N VAL A 103 -7.83 -1.08 17.11
CA VAL A 103 -8.35 -2.43 16.95
C VAL A 103 -8.47 -2.71 15.46
N GLN A 104 -7.72 -3.68 15.00
CA GLN A 104 -7.75 -4.14 13.61
C GLN A 104 -8.53 -5.45 13.55
N TYR A 105 -9.64 -5.46 12.85
CA TYR A 105 -10.45 -6.67 12.61
C TYR A 105 -9.98 -7.37 11.33
N VAL A 106 -9.99 -8.70 11.37
CA VAL A 106 -9.79 -9.54 10.19
C VAL A 106 -11.18 -9.93 9.68
N ILE A 107 -11.58 -9.35 8.58
CA ILE A 107 -12.91 -9.53 7.97
C ILE A 107 -12.68 -9.91 6.52
N ASP A 108 -13.00 -11.16 6.16
CA ASP A 108 -12.76 -11.68 4.82
C ASP A 108 -13.84 -11.23 3.82
N ASP A 109 -15.06 -11.00 4.31
CA ASP A 109 -16.17 -10.55 3.48
C ASP A 109 -16.24 -9.02 3.40
N SER A 110 -16.12 -8.50 2.19
CA SER A 110 -16.09 -7.06 1.93
C SER A 110 -17.43 -6.37 2.21
N THR A 111 -18.55 -7.07 2.01
CA THR A 111 -19.89 -6.53 2.30
C THR A 111 -20.10 -6.39 3.80
N THR A 112 -19.70 -7.39 4.57
CA THR A 112 -19.70 -7.32 6.04
C THR A 112 -18.84 -6.17 6.54
N SER A 113 -17.63 -6.01 6.00
CA SER A 113 -16.74 -4.89 6.36
C SER A 113 -17.41 -3.54 6.08
N TRP A 114 -18.04 -3.40 4.91
CA TRP A 114 -18.75 -2.19 4.53
C TRP A 114 -19.93 -1.87 5.46
N MET A 115 -20.75 -2.87 5.81
CA MET A 115 -21.87 -2.69 6.75
C MET A 115 -21.41 -2.31 8.15
N MET A 116 -20.31 -2.91 8.64
CA MET A 116 -19.71 -2.52 9.92
C MET A 116 -19.18 -1.08 9.90
N PHE A 117 -18.64 -0.62 8.77
CA PHE A 117 -18.23 0.77 8.60
C PHE A 117 -19.44 1.71 8.64
N LEU A 118 -20.48 1.45 7.85
CA LEU A 118 -21.70 2.27 7.84
C LEU A 118 -22.41 2.33 9.19
N SER A 119 -22.28 1.27 10.01
CA SER A 119 -22.82 1.25 11.39
C SER A 119 -21.91 1.91 12.43
N GLY A 120 -20.77 2.48 12.02
CA GLY A 120 -19.82 3.15 12.91
C GLY A 120 -18.94 2.23 13.74
N GLN A 121 -18.93 0.92 13.46
CA GLN A 121 -18.07 -0.04 14.15
C GLN A 121 -16.62 -0.02 13.63
N LEU A 122 -16.42 0.45 12.40
CA LEU A 122 -15.12 0.65 11.78
C LEU A 122 -14.91 2.13 11.46
N GLY A 123 -13.74 2.65 11.77
CA GLY A 123 -13.35 4.02 11.41
C GLY A 123 -12.88 4.17 9.95
N VAL A 124 -12.51 3.06 9.32
CA VAL A 124 -12.02 3.03 7.92
C VAL A 124 -12.50 1.75 7.25
N SER A 125 -12.90 1.84 5.99
CA SER A 125 -13.22 0.69 5.16
C SER A 125 -12.72 0.93 3.73
N ALA A 126 -12.31 -0.15 3.06
CA ALA A 126 -12.12 -0.14 1.62
C ALA A 126 -13.48 -0.19 0.92
N ILE A 127 -13.57 0.41 -0.27
CA ILE A 127 -14.74 0.31 -1.12
C ILE A 127 -14.55 -0.94 -1.99
N SER A 128 -15.40 -1.96 -1.77
CA SER A 128 -15.38 -3.14 -2.61
C SER A 128 -15.92 -2.83 -4.01
N ARG A 129 -15.59 -3.70 -4.96
CA ARG A 129 -16.13 -3.58 -6.32
C ARG A 129 -17.66 -3.58 -6.35
N ASP A 130 -18.28 -4.43 -5.57
CA ASP A 130 -19.74 -4.62 -5.57
C ASP A 130 -20.48 -3.39 -4.98
N ASN A 131 -19.82 -2.65 -4.12
CA ASN A 131 -20.36 -1.42 -3.53
C ASN A 131 -19.96 -0.15 -4.30
N TRP A 132 -19.11 -0.26 -5.32
CA TRP A 132 -18.53 0.90 -5.99
C TRP A 132 -19.59 1.85 -6.56
N ASP A 133 -20.50 1.34 -7.36
CA ASP A 133 -21.51 2.14 -8.05
C ASP A 133 -22.54 2.77 -7.10
N ALA A 134 -22.70 2.21 -5.90
CA ALA A 134 -23.56 2.78 -4.85
C ALA A 134 -22.86 3.84 -4.00
N VAL A 135 -21.54 3.92 -4.07
CA VAL A 135 -20.70 4.76 -3.19
C VAL A 135 -20.05 5.90 -3.95
N ILE A 136 -19.62 5.62 -5.19
CA ILE A 136 -18.82 6.54 -6.02
C ILE A 136 -19.60 7.00 -7.23
N THR A 137 -19.65 8.31 -7.40
CA THR A 137 -20.26 8.95 -8.58
C THR A 137 -19.37 8.76 -9.83
N PRO A 138 -19.90 8.99 -11.05
CA PRO A 138 -19.10 8.99 -12.28
C PRO A 138 -17.89 9.94 -12.24
N ASP A 139 -18.01 11.04 -11.50
CA ASP A 139 -16.93 12.02 -11.31
C ASP A 139 -15.90 11.60 -10.24
N LYS A 140 -15.97 10.34 -9.80
CA LYS A 140 -15.07 9.74 -8.78
C LYS A 140 -15.12 10.43 -7.41
N ALA A 141 -16.22 11.05 -7.07
CA ALA A 141 -16.53 11.60 -5.76
C ALA A 141 -17.43 10.64 -4.97
N LEU A 142 -17.58 10.87 -3.67
CA LEU A 142 -18.61 10.20 -2.88
C LEU A 142 -20.01 10.68 -3.30
N THR A 143 -21.00 9.81 -3.15
CA THR A 143 -22.41 10.19 -3.24
C THR A 143 -22.77 11.17 -2.13
N ASP A 144 -23.74 12.06 -2.40
CA ASP A 144 -24.18 13.10 -1.45
C ASP A 144 -24.64 12.49 -0.12
N GLU A 145 -25.34 11.35 -0.15
CA GLU A 145 -25.79 10.64 1.06
C GLU A 145 -24.65 10.28 2.00
N LEU A 146 -23.49 9.88 1.47
CA LEU A 146 -22.32 9.55 2.28
C LEU A 146 -21.59 10.81 2.76
N GLY A 147 -21.58 11.87 1.97
CA GLY A 147 -21.06 13.18 2.35
C GLY A 147 -21.83 13.79 3.54
N GLU A 148 -23.16 13.67 3.54
CA GLU A 148 -24.00 14.11 4.67
C GLU A 148 -23.72 13.35 5.98
N LYS A 149 -23.20 12.13 5.90
CA LYS A 149 -22.75 11.33 7.05
C LYS A 149 -21.31 11.64 7.50
N GLU A 150 -20.73 12.73 7.01
CA GLU A 150 -19.34 13.16 7.28
C GLU A 150 -18.29 12.10 6.87
N ILE A 151 -18.64 11.15 6.00
CA ILE A 151 -17.71 10.18 5.46
C ILE A 151 -16.79 10.87 4.44
N LYS A 152 -15.50 10.61 4.54
CA LYS A 152 -14.50 11.19 3.64
C LYS A 152 -13.88 10.11 2.75
N LEU A 153 -13.76 10.41 1.46
CA LEU A 153 -13.03 9.59 0.52
C LEU A 153 -11.55 9.97 0.58
N VAL A 154 -10.70 8.98 0.86
CA VAL A 154 -9.25 9.11 0.74
C VAL A 154 -8.80 8.30 -0.46
N SER A 155 -8.27 8.98 -1.47
CA SER A 155 -7.74 8.36 -2.68
C SER A 155 -6.26 8.71 -2.82
N SER A 156 -5.46 7.72 -3.14
CA SER A 156 -4.05 7.92 -3.43
C SER A 156 -3.59 6.98 -4.56
N PRO A 157 -2.72 7.43 -5.47
CA PRO A 157 -2.16 6.56 -6.48
C PRO A 157 -1.33 5.47 -5.81
N THR A 158 -1.54 4.22 -6.23
CA THR A 158 -0.69 3.12 -5.81
C THR A 158 0.46 2.96 -6.79
N LEU A 159 1.66 2.64 -6.29
CA LEU A 159 2.82 2.35 -7.12
C LEU A 159 2.84 0.90 -7.62
N ASN A 160 1.67 0.26 -7.68
CA ASN A 160 1.52 -1.09 -8.18
C ASN A 160 1.54 -1.11 -9.71
N LEU A 161 2.29 -2.05 -10.22
CA LEU A 161 2.40 -2.32 -11.65
C LEU A 161 1.74 -3.65 -11.97
N PHE A 162 0.77 -3.63 -12.87
CA PHE A 162 0.18 -4.84 -13.44
C PHE A 162 0.70 -5.03 -14.85
N TYR A 163 1.19 -6.23 -15.15
CA TYR A 163 1.73 -6.54 -16.46
C TYR A 163 1.46 -8.00 -16.83
N ILE A 164 1.44 -8.27 -18.12
CA ILE A 164 1.42 -9.62 -18.67
C ILE A 164 2.82 -9.90 -19.19
N GLY A 165 3.50 -10.88 -18.59
CA GLY A 165 4.83 -11.32 -19.02
C GLY A 165 4.75 -12.54 -19.92
N PHE A 166 5.58 -12.58 -20.96
CA PHE A 166 5.77 -13.78 -21.78
C PHE A 166 6.94 -14.59 -21.22
N ASN A 167 6.78 -15.91 -21.15
CA ASN A 167 7.90 -16.79 -20.80
C ASN A 167 8.95 -16.76 -21.92
N TRP A 168 10.14 -16.29 -21.59
CA TRP A 168 11.19 -16.08 -22.57
C TRP A 168 11.82 -17.40 -23.06
N ASP A 169 11.70 -18.50 -22.29
CA ASP A 169 12.18 -19.84 -22.65
C ASP A 169 11.14 -20.64 -23.46
N ASP A 170 9.93 -20.09 -23.65
CA ASP A 170 8.90 -20.76 -24.44
C ASP A 170 9.29 -20.78 -25.93
N PRO A 171 9.20 -21.96 -26.62
CA PRO A 171 9.63 -22.08 -28.02
C PRO A 171 8.77 -21.27 -29.00
N VAL A 172 7.52 -20.91 -28.63
CA VAL A 172 6.56 -20.19 -29.48
C VAL A 172 6.47 -18.73 -29.13
N LEU A 173 6.52 -18.39 -27.83
CA LEU A 173 6.37 -17.03 -27.33
C LEU A 173 7.71 -16.39 -26.91
N GLY A 174 8.72 -17.17 -26.63
CA GLY A 174 10.01 -16.71 -26.13
C GLY A 174 10.95 -16.18 -27.24
N GLU A 175 12.24 -16.18 -26.94
CA GLU A 175 13.25 -15.60 -27.82
C GLU A 175 13.34 -16.33 -29.18
N GLY A 176 13.26 -17.66 -29.18
CA GLY A 176 13.45 -18.50 -30.35
C GLY A 176 14.93 -18.79 -30.69
N ALA A 177 15.20 -19.98 -31.24
CA ALA A 177 16.55 -20.48 -31.50
C ALA A 177 17.20 -19.89 -32.77
N THR A 178 16.40 -19.50 -33.76
CA THR A 178 16.87 -18.94 -35.05
C THR A 178 16.32 -17.54 -35.27
N GLU A 179 16.95 -16.76 -36.14
CA GLU A 179 16.47 -15.40 -36.46
C GLU A 179 15.05 -15.40 -37.01
N ALA A 180 14.72 -16.33 -37.92
CA ALA A 180 13.38 -16.48 -38.46
C ALA A 180 12.36 -16.78 -37.36
N GLN A 181 12.69 -17.65 -36.42
CA GLN A 181 11.83 -17.97 -35.26
C GLN A 181 11.68 -16.80 -34.31
N ARG A 182 12.75 -16.05 -34.01
CA ARG A 182 12.70 -14.81 -33.23
C ARG A 182 11.74 -13.81 -33.83
N LEU A 183 11.79 -13.60 -35.14
CA LEU A 183 10.89 -12.68 -35.85
C LEU A 183 9.43 -13.15 -35.77
N GLN A 184 9.19 -14.44 -35.97
CA GLN A 184 7.85 -15.02 -35.85
C GLN A 184 7.28 -14.90 -34.44
N ASN A 185 8.05 -15.29 -33.43
CA ASN A 185 7.65 -15.21 -32.02
C ASN A 185 7.38 -13.76 -31.60
N ARG A 186 8.23 -12.83 -32.05
CA ARG A 186 8.02 -11.39 -31.82
C ARG A 186 6.70 -10.89 -32.42
N LYS A 187 6.40 -11.27 -33.67
CA LYS A 187 5.13 -10.91 -34.30
C LYS A 187 3.92 -11.48 -33.56
N LEU A 188 4.04 -12.70 -33.05
CA LEU A 188 2.97 -13.32 -32.26
C LEU A 188 2.76 -12.55 -30.94
N ARG A 189 3.81 -12.21 -30.21
CA ARG A 189 3.71 -11.38 -29.00
C ARG A 189 3.08 -10.02 -29.29
N GLN A 190 3.46 -9.38 -30.38
CA GLN A 190 2.85 -8.11 -30.82
C GLN A 190 1.36 -8.27 -31.11
N ALA A 191 0.98 -9.33 -31.83
CA ALA A 191 -0.43 -9.61 -32.12
C ALA A 191 -1.25 -9.84 -30.84
N LEU A 192 -0.71 -10.59 -29.86
CA LEU A 192 -1.36 -10.78 -28.56
C LEU A 192 -1.49 -9.45 -27.78
N SER A 193 -0.46 -8.61 -27.82
CA SER A 193 -0.51 -7.29 -27.19
C SER A 193 -1.55 -6.38 -27.82
N CYS A 194 -1.68 -6.42 -29.16
CA CYS A 194 -2.71 -5.65 -29.88
C CYS A 194 -4.13 -6.19 -29.65
N ALA A 195 -4.27 -7.49 -29.35
CA ALA A 195 -5.57 -8.08 -29.06
C ALA A 195 -6.05 -7.81 -27.62
N PHE A 196 -5.19 -7.27 -26.77
CA PHE A 196 -5.55 -6.96 -25.40
C PHE A 196 -6.37 -5.67 -25.33
N ASP A 197 -7.62 -5.79 -24.87
CA ASP A 197 -8.53 -4.66 -24.71
C ASP A 197 -8.34 -4.04 -23.32
N PHE A 198 -7.50 -2.99 -23.28
CA PHE A 198 -7.25 -2.23 -22.05
C PHE A 198 -8.51 -1.49 -21.57
N GLU A 199 -9.31 -0.95 -22.48
CA GLU A 199 -10.51 -0.19 -22.12
C GLU A 199 -11.54 -1.07 -21.43
N GLN A 200 -11.75 -2.29 -21.93
CA GLN A 200 -12.62 -3.26 -21.29
C GLN A 200 -12.12 -3.67 -19.91
N LEU A 201 -10.81 -3.91 -19.77
CA LEU A 201 -10.22 -4.18 -18.47
C LEU A 201 -10.38 -2.99 -17.51
N ASN A 202 -10.12 -1.78 -18.00
CA ASN A 202 -10.23 -0.58 -17.18
C ASN A 202 -11.68 -0.32 -16.73
N ALA A 203 -12.64 -0.52 -17.62
CA ALA A 203 -14.07 -0.49 -17.26
C ALA A 203 -14.39 -1.51 -16.16
N PHE A 204 -13.92 -2.74 -16.30
CA PHE A 204 -14.06 -3.76 -15.26
C PHE A 204 -13.43 -3.38 -13.92
N MET A 205 -12.35 -2.59 -13.95
CA MET A 205 -11.64 -2.06 -12.77
C MET A 205 -12.17 -0.70 -12.31
N ASN A 206 -13.38 -0.30 -12.73
CA ASN A 206 -14.01 0.97 -12.36
C ASN A 206 -13.19 2.20 -12.74
N GLN A 207 -12.56 2.18 -13.92
CA GLN A 207 -11.73 3.26 -14.46
C GLN A 207 -10.58 3.70 -13.54
N ARG A 208 -10.01 2.74 -12.78
CA ARG A 208 -8.92 3.00 -11.81
C ARG A 208 -7.53 2.70 -12.33
N LEU A 209 -7.42 2.12 -13.53
CA LEU A 209 -6.13 1.80 -14.13
C LEU A 209 -5.66 2.97 -15.01
N HIS A 210 -4.36 3.22 -14.97
CA HIS A 210 -3.70 4.17 -15.84
C HIS A 210 -2.66 3.43 -16.70
N PRO A 211 -2.70 3.56 -18.04
CA PRO A 211 -1.67 3.00 -18.88
C PRO A 211 -0.34 3.67 -18.60
N ILE A 212 0.73 2.90 -18.67
CA ILE A 212 2.08 3.38 -18.42
C ILE A 212 2.97 3.14 -19.64
N GLY A 213 3.90 4.06 -19.91
CA GLY A 213 4.82 3.98 -21.04
C GLY A 213 6.09 3.14 -20.77
N GLY A 214 6.26 2.61 -19.56
CA GLY A 214 7.46 1.86 -19.17
C GLY A 214 7.30 1.16 -17.82
N PRO A 215 8.35 0.49 -17.32
CA PRO A 215 8.30 -0.30 -16.10
C PRO A 215 8.28 0.56 -14.81
N ILE A 216 8.42 1.87 -14.92
CA ILE A 216 8.41 2.78 -13.76
C ILE A 216 7.03 3.44 -13.69
N PRO A 217 6.22 3.18 -12.64
CA PRO A 217 4.89 3.77 -12.49
C PRO A 217 4.97 5.26 -12.18
N GLN A 218 3.95 6.01 -12.61
CA GLN A 218 3.79 7.41 -12.19
C GLN A 218 3.34 7.45 -10.70
N PRO A 219 3.75 8.45 -9.91
CA PRO A 219 4.52 9.66 -10.27
C PRO A 219 6.04 9.55 -10.05
N LEU A 220 6.63 8.37 -10.10
CA LEU A 220 8.07 8.21 -9.85
C LEU A 220 8.92 8.89 -10.92
N THR A 221 10.07 9.45 -10.50
CA THR A 221 11.06 10.03 -11.41
C THR A 221 11.57 8.95 -12.37
N GLY A 222 11.57 9.27 -13.66
CA GLY A 222 11.94 8.33 -14.74
C GLY A 222 10.76 7.58 -15.34
N SER A 223 9.53 7.79 -14.84
CA SER A 223 8.34 7.28 -15.51
C SER A 223 8.16 7.91 -16.88
N LEU A 224 7.74 7.10 -17.83
CA LEU A 224 7.39 7.54 -19.18
C LEU A 224 5.86 7.70 -19.26
N SER A 225 5.42 8.75 -19.98
CA SER A 225 4.01 8.84 -20.35
C SER A 225 3.65 7.66 -21.27
N ALA A 226 2.44 7.12 -21.13
CA ALA A 226 1.94 6.20 -22.13
C ALA A 226 1.99 6.86 -23.49
N ALA A 227 2.55 6.18 -24.48
CA ALA A 227 2.45 6.65 -25.85
C ALA A 227 0.97 6.64 -26.25
N SER A 228 0.47 7.80 -26.65
CA SER A 228 -0.85 7.97 -27.24
C SER A 228 -0.97 7.24 -28.58
#